data_a7bef2e8cee13d0c7887f5411abee970
#
_entry.id   a7bef2e8cee13d0c7887f5411abee970
#
_cell.length_a   1.000
_cell.length_b   1.000
_cell.length_c   1.000
_cell.angle_alpha   90.00
_cell.angle_beta   90.00
_cell.angle_gamma   90.00
#
_symmetry.space_group_name_H-M   'P 1'
#
loop_
_entity.id
_entity.type
_entity.pdbx_description
1 polymer ?
#
loop_
_entity_poly.entity_id
_entity_poly.type
_entity_poly.pdbx_seq_one_letter_code
_entity_poly.pdbx_strand_id
1 'polypeptide(L)'
;MKTFVNLFVGLLILLLNIDCKEKPIIINKNTSFEVKKNISYGKDYEQKMDIYLPNNKDSAQKDVFIIIHGGGWRGGDKSQLTTFIFSMMEKFPNSIFINMNYRLASINRFALPDQTNDIKNVIDYLEKTLQYKPQLILLGNSAGGHLSMLYAYKFDKNKNVKAVVNIVGPADLSDPGFKNYEDYSFIEKQLIDPKILPQDVSAMDFGSPTHWINKNSPSTLSYYGKIDKVVPLSQKKILDSVLSKNDVSHESYEFNGGHVDWEKGKNSTFLINTIESFLKKADKK
;
A
#
# COMPACT_ATOMS: atom_id res chain seq x y z
N MET A 1 35.64 17.89 -66.20
CA MET A 1 34.93 16.94 -65.33
C MET A 1 35.43 17.14 -63.92
N LYS A 2 34.65 17.78 -63.05
CA LYS A 2 35.01 18.00 -61.63
C LYS A 2 34.03 17.12 -60.79
N THR A 3 34.58 16.12 -60.18
CA THR A 3 33.89 15.19 -59.27
C THR A 3 33.71 15.86 -57.90
N PHE A 4 32.47 16.06 -57.52
CA PHE A 4 32.11 16.50 -56.14
C PHE A 4 32.08 15.28 -55.22
N VAL A 5 32.93 15.28 -54.23
CA VAL A 5 32.89 14.32 -53.09
C VAL A 5 32.02 14.90 -52.04
N ASN A 6 30.82 14.35 -51.82
CA ASN A 6 29.94 14.68 -50.70
C ASN A 6 30.47 14.00 -49.44
N LEU A 7 30.98 14.81 -48.50
CA LEU A 7 31.37 14.36 -47.18
C LEU A 7 30.14 14.36 -46.26
N PHE A 8 29.54 13.19 -45.97
CA PHE A 8 28.49 13.02 -45.03
C PHE A 8 29.10 13.03 -43.61
N VAL A 9 29.02 14.13 -42.90
CA VAL A 9 29.38 14.21 -41.46
C VAL A 9 28.19 13.67 -40.65
N GLY A 10 28.26 12.40 -40.28
CA GLY A 10 27.32 11.78 -39.35
C GLY A 10 27.54 12.34 -37.93
N LEU A 11 26.63 13.21 -37.48
CA LEU A 11 26.59 13.70 -36.11
C LEU A 11 26.12 12.55 -35.20
N LEU A 12 27.03 11.82 -34.58
CA LEU A 12 26.77 10.81 -33.56
C LEU A 12 26.32 11.52 -32.29
N ILE A 13 25.01 11.68 -32.10
CA ILE A 13 24.48 12.16 -30.82
C ILE A 13 24.65 11.05 -29.79
N LEU A 14 25.73 11.11 -29.01
CA LEU A 14 25.85 10.35 -27.79
C LEU A 14 24.79 10.84 -26.81
N LEU A 15 23.66 10.14 -26.72
CA LEU A 15 22.74 10.28 -25.60
C LEU A 15 23.46 9.79 -24.35
N LEU A 16 24.12 10.72 -23.67
CA LEU A 16 24.55 10.50 -22.30
C LEU A 16 23.29 10.32 -21.46
N ASN A 17 22.95 9.09 -21.15
CA ASN A 17 22.05 8.79 -20.05
C ASN A 17 22.76 9.28 -18.78
N ILE A 18 22.53 10.56 -18.44
CA ILE A 18 22.86 11.09 -17.13
C ILE A 18 21.83 10.46 -16.19
N ASP A 19 22.21 9.31 -15.66
CA ASP A 19 21.49 8.66 -14.56
C ASP A 19 21.68 9.61 -13.35
N CYS A 20 20.77 10.56 -13.20
CA CYS A 20 20.73 11.44 -12.04
C CYS A 20 20.40 10.57 -10.82
N LYS A 21 21.39 9.93 -10.24
CA LYS A 21 21.24 9.23 -8.97
C LYS A 21 20.77 10.25 -7.95
N GLU A 22 19.56 10.04 -7.45
CA GLU A 22 19.07 10.87 -6.35
C GLU A 22 20.00 10.73 -5.14
N LYS A 23 20.17 11.82 -4.39
CA LYS A 23 20.96 11.77 -3.16
C LYS A 23 20.32 10.78 -2.18
N PRO A 24 21.13 9.94 -1.51
CA PRO A 24 20.57 9.02 -0.52
C PRO A 24 19.92 9.79 0.62
N ILE A 25 18.82 9.25 1.14
CA ILE A 25 18.19 9.76 2.37
C ILE A 25 18.99 9.24 3.56
N ILE A 26 19.49 10.14 4.37
CA ILE A 26 20.20 9.84 5.62
C ILE A 26 19.20 9.99 6.76
N ILE A 27 18.86 8.87 7.41
CA ILE A 27 17.97 8.83 8.57
C ILE A 27 18.75 9.14 9.85
N ASN A 28 19.92 8.52 10.01
CA ASN A 28 20.85 8.76 11.11
C ASN A 28 22.27 8.34 10.70
N LYS A 29 23.23 8.39 11.64
CA LYS A 29 24.66 8.10 11.36
C LYS A 29 24.90 6.70 10.74
N ASN A 30 24.03 5.73 11.04
CA ASN A 30 24.20 4.32 10.64
C ASN A 30 23.15 3.86 9.63
N THR A 31 22.14 4.68 9.31
CA THR A 31 20.99 4.29 8.50
C THR A 31 20.80 5.28 7.36
N SER A 32 20.91 4.78 6.16
CA SER A 32 20.60 5.55 4.94
C SER A 32 19.97 4.65 3.88
N PHE A 33 19.27 5.27 2.96
CA PHE A 33 18.56 4.59 1.88
C PHE A 33 18.89 5.20 0.53
N GLU A 34 19.18 4.35 -0.46
CA GLU A 34 19.12 4.74 -1.86
C GLU A 34 17.66 4.98 -2.24
N VAL A 35 17.41 6.00 -3.03
CA VAL A 35 16.06 6.38 -3.45
C VAL A 35 15.94 6.33 -4.95
N LYS A 36 14.87 5.70 -5.43
CA LYS A 36 14.45 5.74 -6.84
C LYS A 36 13.02 6.28 -6.89
N LYS A 37 12.85 7.49 -7.39
CA LYS A 37 11.54 8.15 -7.43
C LYS A 37 10.82 7.94 -8.75
N ASN A 38 9.48 7.95 -8.67
CA ASN A 38 8.59 7.93 -9.82
C ASN A 38 8.85 6.78 -10.81
N ILE A 39 9.28 5.63 -10.29
CA ILE A 39 9.47 4.42 -11.09
C ILE A 39 8.11 3.97 -11.62
N SER A 40 7.99 3.80 -12.94
CA SER A 40 6.78 3.26 -13.56
C SER A 40 6.71 1.75 -13.32
N TYR A 41 5.58 1.27 -12.81
CA TYR A 41 5.29 -0.15 -12.69
C TYR A 41 4.16 -0.62 -13.63
N GLY A 42 3.64 0.29 -14.45
CA GLY A 42 2.62 0.06 -15.47
C GLY A 42 2.64 1.12 -16.55
N LYS A 43 1.61 1.10 -17.42
CA LYS A 43 1.51 1.99 -18.59
C LYS A 43 0.76 3.30 -18.30
N ASP A 44 -0.07 3.33 -17.26
CA ASP A 44 -0.83 4.51 -16.87
C ASP A 44 0.11 5.52 -16.18
N TYR A 45 -0.15 6.81 -16.37
CA TYR A 45 0.66 7.89 -15.78
C TYR A 45 0.61 7.91 -14.25
N GLU A 46 -0.47 7.40 -13.66
CA GLU A 46 -0.64 7.25 -12.21
C GLU A 46 0.13 6.06 -11.63
N GLN A 47 0.51 5.07 -12.46
CA GLN A 47 1.22 3.87 -12.02
C GLN A 47 2.69 4.17 -11.75
N LYS A 48 2.95 4.94 -10.70
CA LYS A 48 4.26 5.38 -10.23
C LYS A 48 4.48 4.98 -8.79
N MET A 49 5.73 4.64 -8.48
CA MET A 49 6.16 4.36 -7.10
C MET A 49 7.52 4.95 -6.80
N ASP A 50 7.80 5.19 -5.52
CA ASP A 50 9.13 5.46 -5.02
C ASP A 50 9.64 4.20 -4.31
N ILE A 51 10.90 3.87 -4.56
CA ILE A 51 11.58 2.71 -3.97
C ILE A 51 12.70 3.22 -3.08
N TYR A 52 12.72 2.77 -1.84
CA TYR A 52 13.74 3.08 -0.87
C TYR A 52 14.47 1.79 -0.48
N LEU A 53 15.74 1.71 -0.85
CA LEU A 53 16.60 0.54 -0.63
C LEU A 53 17.58 0.84 0.49
N PRO A 54 17.65 0.02 1.55
CA PRO A 54 18.62 0.25 2.62
C PRO A 54 20.05 0.05 2.09
N ASN A 55 20.94 0.99 2.42
CA ASN A 55 22.36 0.96 2.01
C ASN A 55 23.21 -0.06 2.77
N ASN A 56 22.59 -0.87 3.59
CA ASN A 56 23.29 -1.91 4.31
C ASN A 56 23.58 -3.10 3.36
N LYS A 57 24.80 -3.65 3.45
CA LYS A 57 25.28 -4.74 2.59
C LYS A 57 24.88 -6.14 3.09
N ASP A 58 23.99 -6.23 4.08
CA ASP A 58 23.52 -7.51 4.56
C ASP A 58 22.75 -8.23 3.44
N SER A 59 23.17 -9.46 3.15
CA SER A 59 22.64 -10.28 2.05
C SER A 59 21.35 -11.02 2.42
N ALA A 60 20.86 -10.87 3.65
CA ALA A 60 19.62 -11.50 4.08
C ALA A 60 18.42 -10.99 3.25
N GLN A 61 17.47 -11.86 2.98
CA GLN A 61 16.19 -11.46 2.37
C GLN A 61 15.51 -10.42 3.25
N LYS A 62 15.11 -9.31 2.64
CA LYS A 62 14.56 -8.16 3.35
C LYS A 62 13.05 -8.20 3.30
N ASP A 63 12.40 -7.84 4.40
CA ASP A 63 10.98 -7.50 4.40
C ASP A 63 10.73 -6.30 3.51
N VAL A 64 9.62 -6.32 2.76
CA VAL A 64 9.23 -5.24 1.87
C VAL A 64 7.91 -4.65 2.32
N PHE A 65 7.92 -3.39 2.72
CA PHE A 65 6.70 -2.63 2.98
C PHE A 65 6.19 -2.02 1.67
N ILE A 66 4.96 -2.38 1.28
CA ILE A 66 4.23 -1.68 0.22
C ILE A 66 3.24 -0.75 0.90
N ILE A 67 3.42 0.55 0.69
CA ILE A 67 2.69 1.61 1.38
C ILE A 67 1.70 2.24 0.42
N ILE A 68 0.43 2.25 0.82
CA ILE A 68 -0.72 2.58 -0.01
C ILE A 68 -1.47 3.74 0.64
N HIS A 69 -1.52 4.88 -0.04
CA HIS A 69 -2.12 6.10 0.47
C HIS A 69 -3.66 6.04 0.54
N GLY A 70 -4.25 6.90 1.37
CA GLY A 70 -5.68 7.15 1.46
C GLY A 70 -6.19 8.08 0.35
N GLY A 71 -7.42 8.60 0.52
CA GLY A 71 -8.02 9.56 -0.40
C GLY A 71 -9.32 9.06 -1.05
N GLY A 72 -10.09 8.19 -0.37
CA GLY A 72 -11.41 7.75 -0.81
C GLY A 72 -11.40 7.06 -2.18
N TRP A 73 -10.33 6.35 -2.53
CA TRP A 73 -10.09 5.65 -3.81
C TRP A 73 -10.03 6.57 -5.05
N ARG A 74 -10.35 7.85 -4.92
CA ARG A 74 -10.48 8.84 -6.02
C ARG A 74 -9.57 10.06 -5.90
N GLY A 75 -8.75 10.11 -4.87
CA GLY A 75 -7.80 11.20 -4.63
C GLY A 75 -6.59 10.71 -3.85
N GLY A 76 -5.72 11.65 -3.51
CA GLY A 76 -4.47 11.36 -2.80
C GLY A 76 -3.28 11.15 -3.72
N ASP A 77 -2.12 11.05 -3.08
CA ASP A 77 -0.83 10.81 -3.73
C ASP A 77 0.13 10.19 -2.70
N LYS A 78 1.05 9.36 -3.18
CA LYS A 78 2.06 8.68 -2.37
C LYS A 78 2.85 9.61 -1.44
N SER A 79 3.03 10.87 -1.82
CA SER A 79 3.77 11.85 -1.02
C SER A 79 3.14 12.11 0.35
N GLN A 80 1.85 11.86 0.52
CA GLN A 80 1.15 12.02 1.80
C GLN A 80 1.76 11.19 2.93
N LEU A 81 2.33 10.01 2.59
CA LEU A 81 2.91 9.09 3.59
C LEU A 81 4.44 9.17 3.68
N THR A 82 5.09 10.07 2.95
CA THR A 82 6.55 10.15 2.89
C THR A 82 7.18 10.40 4.27
N THR A 83 6.64 11.32 5.07
CA THR A 83 7.14 11.60 6.42
C THR A 83 6.98 10.40 7.35
N PHE A 84 5.84 9.72 7.26
CA PHE A 84 5.60 8.49 8.03
C PHE A 84 6.60 7.39 7.64
N ILE A 85 6.90 7.24 6.35
CA ILE A 85 7.88 6.27 5.85
C ILE A 85 9.27 6.57 6.43
N PHE A 86 9.69 7.83 6.53
CA PHE A 86 10.99 8.17 7.12
C PHE A 86 11.06 7.77 8.60
N SER A 87 9.97 7.94 9.35
CA SER A 87 9.88 7.45 10.73
C SER A 87 9.90 5.91 10.81
N MET A 88 9.29 5.23 9.84
CA MET A 88 9.36 3.77 9.73
C MET A 88 10.78 3.28 9.39
N MET A 89 11.53 3.97 8.54
CA MET A 89 12.90 3.63 8.18
C MET A 89 13.86 3.63 9.39
N GLU A 90 13.59 4.48 10.38
CA GLU A 90 14.35 4.49 11.62
C GLU A 90 14.17 3.19 12.42
N LYS A 91 12.96 2.66 12.43
CA LYS A 91 12.61 1.40 13.12
C LYS A 91 12.98 0.15 12.32
N PHE A 92 12.92 0.23 11.01
CA PHE A 92 13.15 -0.88 10.10
C PHE A 92 14.30 -0.57 9.13
N PRO A 93 15.53 -0.37 9.65
CA PRO A 93 16.67 0.10 8.85
C PRO A 93 17.13 -0.89 7.76
N ASN A 94 16.69 -2.14 7.83
CA ASN A 94 17.04 -3.20 6.90
C ASN A 94 15.92 -3.55 5.92
N SER A 95 14.75 -2.93 6.02
CA SER A 95 13.61 -3.22 5.15
C SER A 95 13.61 -2.34 3.89
N ILE A 96 12.97 -2.83 2.84
CA ILE A 96 12.70 -2.07 1.63
C ILE A 96 11.34 -1.40 1.78
N PHE A 97 11.23 -0.14 1.34
CA PHE A 97 9.95 0.57 1.33
C PHE A 97 9.56 0.94 -0.09
N ILE A 98 8.32 0.64 -0.43
CA ILE A 98 7.68 1.00 -1.69
C ILE A 98 6.52 1.92 -1.39
N ASN A 99 6.60 3.15 -1.84
CA ASN A 99 5.52 4.13 -1.70
C ASN A 99 4.84 4.29 -3.05
N MET A 100 3.63 3.77 -3.18
CA MET A 100 2.97 3.66 -4.48
C MET A 100 1.80 4.62 -4.64
N ASN A 101 1.67 5.20 -5.84
CA ASN A 101 0.40 5.68 -6.35
C ASN A 101 -0.36 4.51 -6.97
N TYR A 102 -1.65 4.66 -7.13
CA TYR A 102 -2.52 3.73 -7.86
C TYR A 102 -3.50 4.53 -8.70
N ARG A 103 -4.08 3.91 -9.73
CA ARG A 103 -5.07 4.54 -10.60
C ARG A 103 -6.30 4.98 -9.81
N LEU A 104 -6.58 6.27 -9.84
CA LEU A 104 -7.69 6.84 -9.07
C LEU A 104 -9.02 6.60 -9.78
N ALA A 105 -10.05 6.29 -9.00
CA ALA A 105 -11.41 6.18 -9.52
C ALA A 105 -11.97 7.55 -9.90
N SER A 106 -12.92 7.56 -10.84
CA SER A 106 -13.62 8.75 -11.32
C SER A 106 -15.01 8.38 -11.77
N ILE A 107 -15.78 9.33 -12.25
CA ILE A 107 -17.10 9.07 -12.85
C ILE A 107 -17.02 8.12 -14.07
N ASN A 108 -15.85 7.99 -14.71
CA ASN A 108 -15.62 7.17 -15.88
C ASN A 108 -14.71 5.95 -15.61
N ARG A 109 -14.23 5.78 -14.39
CA ARG A 109 -13.31 4.70 -14.00
C ARG A 109 -13.64 4.17 -12.61
N PHE A 110 -13.94 2.89 -12.51
CA PHE A 110 -14.12 2.21 -11.25
C PHE A 110 -12.79 2.07 -10.51
N ALA A 111 -12.84 2.00 -9.16
CA ALA A 111 -11.66 1.72 -8.37
C ALA A 111 -11.18 0.26 -8.56
N LEU A 112 -12.13 -0.68 -8.51
CA LEU A 112 -11.83 -2.10 -8.65
C LEU A 112 -12.31 -2.63 -10.01
N PRO A 113 -11.49 -3.42 -10.72
CA PRO A 113 -10.29 -4.12 -10.24
C PRO A 113 -8.97 -3.33 -10.37
N ASP A 114 -8.99 -2.12 -10.91
CA ASP A 114 -7.78 -1.38 -11.30
C ASP A 114 -6.79 -1.22 -10.14
N GLN A 115 -7.26 -0.78 -8.98
CA GLN A 115 -6.39 -0.49 -7.83
C GLN A 115 -5.80 -1.76 -7.19
N THR A 116 -6.54 -2.86 -7.17
CA THR A 116 -5.98 -4.15 -6.72
C THR A 116 -5.01 -4.76 -7.74
N ASN A 117 -5.25 -4.55 -9.03
CA ASN A 117 -4.30 -4.91 -10.09
C ASN A 117 -3.02 -4.06 -10.01
N ASP A 118 -3.10 -2.81 -9.57
CA ASP A 118 -1.94 -1.96 -9.38
C ASP A 118 -1.05 -2.47 -8.25
N ILE A 119 -1.62 -2.93 -7.14
CA ILE A 119 -0.86 -3.60 -6.07
C ILE A 119 -0.17 -4.86 -6.63
N LYS A 120 -0.90 -5.68 -7.39
CA LYS A 120 -0.32 -6.85 -8.05
C LYS A 120 0.83 -6.50 -8.97
N ASN A 121 0.69 -5.47 -9.79
CA ASN A 121 1.73 -5.03 -10.72
C ASN A 121 3.00 -4.56 -9.99
N VAL A 122 2.86 -3.89 -8.84
CA VAL A 122 3.99 -3.53 -7.97
C VAL A 122 4.68 -4.80 -7.45
N ILE A 123 3.93 -5.79 -6.99
CA ILE A 123 4.48 -7.06 -6.51
C ILE A 123 5.22 -7.78 -7.64
N ASP A 124 4.62 -7.89 -8.83
CA ASP A 124 5.23 -8.52 -10.00
C ASP A 124 6.54 -7.80 -10.41
N TYR A 125 6.56 -6.46 -10.32
CA TYR A 125 7.76 -5.67 -10.55
C TYR A 125 8.88 -6.00 -9.54
N LEU A 126 8.52 -6.09 -8.27
CA LEU A 126 9.47 -6.38 -7.19
C LEU A 126 10.06 -7.78 -7.31
N GLU A 127 9.24 -8.80 -7.58
CA GLU A 127 9.70 -10.19 -7.77
C GLU A 127 10.73 -10.28 -8.91
N LYS A 128 10.49 -9.57 -10.02
CA LYS A 128 11.43 -9.50 -11.16
C LYS A 128 12.71 -8.75 -10.81
N THR A 129 12.63 -7.68 -10.01
CA THR A 129 13.75 -6.80 -9.73
C THR A 129 14.65 -7.33 -8.62
N LEU A 130 14.05 -7.91 -7.56
CA LEU A 130 14.79 -8.41 -6.40
C LEU A 130 15.43 -9.79 -6.64
N GLN A 131 14.96 -10.52 -7.66
CA GLN A 131 15.43 -11.88 -7.98
C GLN A 131 15.21 -12.90 -6.83
N TYR A 132 14.35 -12.57 -5.88
CA TYR A 132 13.85 -13.48 -4.85
C TYR A 132 12.40 -13.13 -4.54
N LYS A 133 11.68 -14.05 -3.87
CA LYS A 133 10.30 -13.85 -3.43
C LYS A 133 10.30 -13.10 -2.09
N PRO A 134 9.97 -11.80 -2.06
CA PRO A 134 10.01 -11.03 -0.82
C PRO A 134 8.85 -11.41 0.11
N GLN A 135 9.07 -11.25 1.42
CA GLN A 135 8.00 -11.23 2.41
C GLN A 135 7.37 -9.84 2.41
N LEU A 136 6.10 -9.76 2.05
CA LEU A 136 5.41 -8.48 1.86
C LEU A 136 4.62 -8.07 3.09
N ILE A 137 4.72 -6.81 3.45
CA ILE A 137 3.87 -6.16 4.44
C ILE A 137 3.09 -5.08 3.71
N LEU A 138 1.77 -5.26 3.59
CA LEU A 138 0.91 -4.23 3.02
C LEU A 138 0.48 -3.28 4.13
N LEU A 139 0.81 -2.01 3.98
CA LEU A 139 0.46 -0.96 4.94
C LEU A 139 -0.29 0.15 4.22
N GLY A 140 -1.44 0.55 4.75
CA GLY A 140 -2.17 1.66 4.16
C GLY A 140 -3.09 2.34 5.15
N ASN A 141 -3.45 3.59 4.84
CA ASN A 141 -4.41 4.35 5.61
C ASN A 141 -5.71 4.59 4.83
N SER A 142 -6.87 4.61 5.52
CA SER A 142 -8.17 4.88 4.91
C SER A 142 -8.43 3.95 3.70
N ALA A 143 -8.68 4.50 2.50
CA ALA A 143 -8.82 3.72 1.28
C ALA A 143 -7.62 2.80 1.02
N GLY A 144 -6.38 3.23 1.35
CA GLY A 144 -5.18 2.39 1.25
C GLY A 144 -5.18 1.22 2.23
N GLY A 145 -5.70 1.41 3.45
CA GLY A 145 -5.91 0.34 4.42
C GLY A 145 -6.92 -0.70 3.94
N HIS A 146 -8.03 -0.23 3.37
CA HIS A 146 -9.01 -1.08 2.71
C HIS A 146 -8.37 -1.90 1.57
N LEU A 147 -7.65 -1.25 0.65
CA LEU A 147 -6.99 -1.91 -0.48
C LEU A 147 -5.96 -2.93 -0.01
N SER A 148 -5.20 -2.62 1.05
CA SER A 148 -4.23 -3.54 1.66
C SER A 148 -4.91 -4.81 2.17
N MET A 149 -6.00 -4.68 2.92
CA MET A 149 -6.78 -5.80 3.43
C MET A 149 -7.43 -6.59 2.28
N LEU A 150 -8.12 -5.90 1.36
CA LEU A 150 -8.83 -6.54 0.27
C LEU A 150 -7.89 -7.34 -0.64
N TYR A 151 -6.73 -6.76 -0.98
CA TYR A 151 -5.73 -7.47 -1.76
C TYR A 151 -5.23 -8.72 -1.02
N ALA A 152 -4.83 -8.58 0.23
CA ALA A 152 -4.23 -9.64 1.01
C ALA A 152 -5.19 -10.82 1.27
N TYR A 153 -6.46 -10.55 1.50
CA TYR A 153 -7.42 -11.60 1.84
C TYR A 153 -8.05 -12.28 0.61
N LYS A 154 -8.25 -11.51 -0.47
CA LYS A 154 -8.93 -11.98 -1.68
C LYS A 154 -8.01 -12.30 -2.84
N PHE A 155 -7.04 -11.42 -3.12
CA PHE A 155 -6.29 -11.42 -4.38
C PHE A 155 -4.87 -11.98 -4.26
N ASP A 156 -4.29 -12.08 -3.06
CA ASP A 156 -2.98 -12.69 -2.85
C ASP A 156 -3.02 -14.24 -2.94
N LYS A 157 -3.13 -14.72 -4.17
CA LYS A 157 -3.18 -16.17 -4.45
C LYS A 157 -1.88 -16.89 -4.14
N ASN A 158 -0.76 -16.19 -4.25
CA ASN A 158 0.58 -16.74 -4.05
C ASN A 158 1.02 -16.73 -2.58
N LYS A 159 0.20 -16.19 -1.68
CA LYS A 159 0.51 -16.04 -0.24
C LYS A 159 1.86 -15.35 0.00
N ASN A 160 2.07 -14.25 -0.70
CA ASN A 160 3.27 -13.41 -0.58
C ASN A 160 3.15 -12.40 0.56
N VAL A 161 1.91 -12.05 0.95
CA VAL A 161 1.65 -11.09 2.03
C VAL A 161 1.79 -11.80 3.38
N LYS A 162 2.82 -11.42 4.13
CA LYS A 162 3.12 -11.88 5.49
C LYS A 162 2.21 -11.22 6.51
N ALA A 163 1.97 -9.92 6.34
CA ALA A 163 1.18 -9.12 7.27
C ALA A 163 0.46 -7.96 6.60
N VAL A 164 -0.65 -7.54 7.20
CA VAL A 164 -1.38 -6.33 6.86
C VAL A 164 -1.34 -5.36 8.03
N VAL A 165 -1.04 -4.10 7.75
CA VAL A 165 -1.18 -2.98 8.69
C VAL A 165 -2.27 -2.05 8.17
N ASN A 166 -3.43 -2.13 8.78
CA ASN A 166 -4.59 -1.32 8.43
C ASN A 166 -4.70 -0.11 9.37
N ILE A 167 -4.61 1.09 8.84
CA ILE A 167 -4.77 2.34 9.56
C ILE A 167 -6.08 2.99 9.13
N VAL A 168 -7.06 3.06 10.00
CA VAL A 168 -8.40 3.66 9.77
C VAL A 168 -9.06 3.27 8.45
N GLY A 169 -8.78 2.07 7.92
CA GLY A 169 -9.37 1.60 6.67
C GLY A 169 -10.70 0.89 6.90
N PRO A 170 -11.73 1.11 6.06
CA PRO A 170 -12.98 0.37 6.17
C PRO A 170 -12.77 -1.10 5.84
N ALA A 171 -13.35 -1.97 6.65
CA ALA A 171 -13.23 -3.43 6.54
C ALA A 171 -14.52 -4.10 6.06
N ASP A 172 -15.66 -3.48 6.34
CA ASP A 172 -16.99 -3.89 5.90
C ASP A 172 -17.75 -2.69 5.32
N LEU A 173 -18.00 -2.72 4.02
CA LEU A 173 -18.70 -1.63 3.33
C LEU A 173 -20.21 -1.64 3.57
N SER A 174 -20.76 -2.73 4.11
CA SER A 174 -22.19 -2.85 4.45
C SER A 174 -22.52 -2.31 5.85
N ASP A 175 -21.51 -2.00 6.66
CA ASP A 175 -21.70 -1.48 8.02
C ASP A 175 -22.62 -0.23 8.03
N PRO A 176 -23.76 -0.27 8.74
CA PRO A 176 -24.66 0.87 8.82
C PRO A 176 -23.97 2.15 9.34
N GLY A 177 -22.98 2.02 10.24
CA GLY A 177 -22.18 3.15 10.71
C GLY A 177 -21.37 3.81 9.60
N PHE A 178 -20.83 3.01 8.68
CA PHE A 178 -20.05 3.51 7.55
C PHE A 178 -20.93 4.12 6.46
N LYS A 179 -22.18 3.68 6.31
CA LYS A 179 -23.13 4.28 5.37
C LYS A 179 -23.46 5.75 5.63
N ASN A 180 -23.15 6.24 6.81
CA ASN A 180 -23.28 7.67 7.14
C ASN A 180 -22.10 8.53 6.62
N TYR A 181 -21.09 7.92 5.98
CA TYR A 181 -20.00 8.64 5.35
C TYR A 181 -20.53 9.52 4.21
N GLU A 182 -20.11 10.78 4.17
CA GLU A 182 -20.62 11.78 3.20
C GLU A 182 -20.52 11.33 1.74
N ASP A 183 -19.41 10.67 1.39
CA ASP A 183 -19.15 10.16 0.05
C ASP A 183 -19.62 8.70 -0.18
N TYR A 184 -20.44 8.12 0.69
CA TYR A 184 -20.85 6.72 0.55
C TYR A 184 -21.55 6.42 -0.78
N SER A 185 -22.28 7.37 -1.34
CA SER A 185 -22.91 7.23 -2.65
C SER A 185 -21.91 7.01 -3.79
N PHE A 186 -20.67 7.53 -3.65
CA PHE A 186 -19.60 7.24 -4.60
C PHE A 186 -19.13 5.78 -4.45
N ILE A 187 -19.02 5.27 -3.23
CA ILE A 187 -18.65 3.88 -2.97
C ILE A 187 -19.64 2.93 -3.65
N GLU A 188 -20.93 3.17 -3.46
CA GLU A 188 -21.99 2.34 -4.06
C GLU A 188 -21.94 2.31 -5.59
N LYS A 189 -21.58 3.43 -6.22
CA LYS A 189 -21.69 3.60 -7.68
C LYS A 189 -20.38 3.38 -8.43
N GLN A 190 -19.23 3.67 -7.81
CA GLN A 190 -17.95 3.80 -8.51
C GLN A 190 -16.82 2.94 -7.90
N LEU A 191 -17.06 2.29 -6.77
CA LEU A 191 -15.99 1.48 -6.17
C LEU A 191 -15.70 0.23 -7.02
N ILE A 192 -16.74 -0.45 -7.51
CA ILE A 192 -16.60 -1.77 -8.14
C ILE A 192 -17.21 -1.75 -9.55
N ASP A 193 -16.43 -2.15 -10.54
CA ASP A 193 -16.96 -2.44 -11.88
C ASP A 193 -17.94 -3.63 -11.78
N PRO A 194 -19.23 -3.44 -12.12
CA PRO A 194 -20.20 -4.53 -12.06
C PRO A 194 -19.81 -5.76 -12.91
N LYS A 195 -18.97 -5.57 -13.92
CA LYS A 195 -18.52 -6.66 -14.81
C LYS A 195 -17.64 -7.69 -14.11
N ILE A 196 -17.02 -7.35 -12.97
CA ILE A 196 -16.16 -8.27 -12.24
C ILE A 196 -16.88 -9.01 -11.11
N LEU A 197 -18.15 -8.68 -10.87
CA LEU A 197 -18.93 -9.31 -9.80
C LEU A 197 -19.28 -10.77 -10.16
N PRO A 198 -18.97 -11.72 -9.28
CA PRO A 198 -19.51 -13.06 -9.42
C PRO A 198 -21.04 -13.03 -9.31
N GLN A 199 -21.69 -14.02 -9.93
CA GLN A 199 -23.10 -14.26 -9.70
C GLN A 199 -23.34 -14.46 -8.19
N ASP A 200 -24.43 -13.89 -7.67
CA ASP A 200 -24.83 -13.99 -6.25
C ASP A 200 -23.93 -13.28 -5.21
N VAL A 201 -23.00 -12.45 -5.63
CA VAL A 201 -22.19 -11.62 -4.71
C VAL A 201 -22.54 -10.14 -4.91
N SER A 202 -23.01 -9.48 -3.86
CA SER A 202 -23.27 -8.04 -3.91
C SER A 202 -21.97 -7.25 -4.09
N ALA A 203 -22.07 -6.04 -4.66
CA ALA A 203 -20.90 -5.17 -4.78
C ALA A 203 -20.28 -4.83 -3.41
N MET A 204 -21.13 -4.63 -2.39
CA MET A 204 -20.66 -4.32 -1.03
C MET A 204 -19.93 -5.52 -0.41
N ASP A 205 -20.45 -6.73 -0.56
CA ASP A 205 -19.77 -7.95 -0.08
C ASP A 205 -18.45 -8.17 -0.83
N PHE A 206 -18.48 -8.01 -2.17
CA PHE A 206 -17.27 -8.15 -2.99
C PHE A 206 -16.18 -7.20 -2.56
N GLY A 207 -16.53 -5.94 -2.27
CA GLY A 207 -15.60 -4.90 -1.84
C GLY A 207 -15.22 -4.96 -0.36
N SER A 208 -15.95 -5.71 0.47
CA SER A 208 -15.68 -5.80 1.91
C SER A 208 -14.53 -6.78 2.20
N PRO A 209 -13.38 -6.33 2.70
CA PRO A 209 -12.30 -7.23 3.10
C PRO A 209 -12.75 -8.36 4.02
N THR A 210 -13.64 -8.08 4.97
CA THR A 210 -14.17 -9.06 5.95
C THR A 210 -14.84 -10.25 5.30
N HIS A 211 -15.45 -10.10 4.13
CA HIS A 211 -16.09 -11.19 3.38
C HIS A 211 -15.10 -12.27 2.91
N TRP A 212 -13.83 -11.92 2.76
CA TRP A 212 -12.79 -12.79 2.19
C TRP A 212 -11.84 -13.38 3.22
N ILE A 213 -11.98 -13.01 4.50
CA ILE A 213 -11.16 -13.53 5.59
C ILE A 213 -11.42 -15.04 5.77
N ASN A 214 -10.34 -15.79 5.83
CA ASN A 214 -10.36 -17.21 6.11
C ASN A 214 -9.09 -17.58 6.93
N LYS A 215 -9.00 -18.81 7.41
CA LYS A 215 -7.90 -19.29 8.25
C LYS A 215 -6.48 -19.11 7.66
N ASN A 216 -6.38 -18.92 6.35
CA ASN A 216 -5.11 -18.70 5.66
C ASN A 216 -4.84 -17.22 5.39
N SER A 217 -5.66 -16.30 5.88
CA SER A 217 -5.42 -14.86 5.77
C SER A 217 -4.19 -14.46 6.57
N PRO A 218 -3.40 -13.47 6.10
CA PRO A 218 -2.20 -13.05 6.80
C PRO A 218 -2.50 -12.39 8.14
N SER A 219 -1.50 -12.38 9.04
CA SER A 219 -1.59 -11.65 10.31
C SER A 219 -1.96 -10.19 10.08
N THR A 220 -2.83 -9.64 10.91
CA THR A 220 -3.36 -8.28 10.71
C THR A 220 -3.22 -7.41 11.96
N LEU A 221 -2.61 -6.24 11.79
CA LEU A 221 -2.62 -5.14 12.76
C LEU A 221 -3.60 -4.07 12.30
N SER A 222 -4.49 -3.62 13.16
CA SER A 222 -5.41 -2.52 12.86
C SER A 222 -5.36 -1.40 13.90
N TYR A 223 -5.55 -0.15 13.44
CA TYR A 223 -5.46 1.05 14.27
C TYR A 223 -6.58 2.02 13.93
N TYR A 224 -7.47 2.33 14.87
CA TYR A 224 -8.69 3.10 14.61
C TYR A 224 -8.87 4.28 15.57
N GLY A 225 -9.43 5.37 15.07
CA GLY A 225 -9.76 6.55 15.87
C GLY A 225 -11.08 6.40 16.64
N LYS A 226 -11.07 6.76 17.92
CA LYS A 226 -12.27 6.65 18.79
C LYS A 226 -13.41 7.59 18.39
N ILE A 227 -13.07 8.70 17.76
CA ILE A 227 -14.04 9.73 17.32
C ILE A 227 -13.96 9.97 15.81
N ASP A 228 -13.51 8.95 15.06
CA ASP A 228 -13.47 8.97 13.61
C ASP A 228 -14.89 9.01 13.03
N LYS A 229 -15.20 10.07 12.26
CA LYS A 229 -16.50 10.26 11.60
C LYS A 229 -16.52 9.78 10.15
N VAL A 230 -15.36 9.41 9.61
CA VAL A 230 -15.23 8.87 8.24
C VAL A 230 -15.30 7.35 8.26
N VAL A 231 -14.46 6.73 9.08
CA VAL A 231 -14.44 5.27 9.28
C VAL A 231 -14.73 4.97 10.74
N PRO A 232 -15.97 4.66 11.08
CA PRO A 232 -16.41 4.56 12.47
C PRO A 232 -15.78 3.37 13.19
N LEU A 233 -15.72 3.43 14.52
CA LEU A 233 -15.12 2.39 15.36
C LEU A 233 -15.85 1.03 15.28
N SER A 234 -17.08 0.97 14.74
CA SER A 234 -17.75 -0.28 14.39
C SER A 234 -16.92 -1.14 13.44
N GLN A 235 -16.19 -0.52 12.52
CA GLN A 235 -15.31 -1.21 11.56
C GLN A 235 -14.22 -2.06 12.25
N LYS A 236 -13.62 -1.52 13.33
CA LYS A 236 -12.68 -2.29 14.16
C LYS A 236 -13.36 -3.52 14.76
N LYS A 237 -14.53 -3.34 15.39
CA LYS A 237 -15.25 -4.44 16.05
C LYS A 237 -15.64 -5.55 15.08
N ILE A 238 -16.11 -5.17 13.88
CA ILE A 238 -16.47 -6.13 12.84
C ILE A 238 -15.23 -6.88 12.37
N LEU A 239 -14.14 -6.17 12.06
CA LEU A 239 -12.88 -6.78 11.62
C LEU A 239 -12.33 -7.75 12.65
N ASP A 240 -12.21 -7.35 13.92
CA ASP A 240 -11.73 -8.19 15.01
C ASP A 240 -12.59 -9.46 15.19
N SER A 241 -13.90 -9.31 15.11
CA SER A 241 -14.83 -10.44 15.21
C SER A 241 -14.62 -11.47 14.10
N VAL A 242 -14.46 -11.01 12.85
CA VAL A 242 -14.29 -11.92 11.71
C VAL A 242 -12.90 -12.56 11.71
N LEU A 243 -11.84 -11.82 12.07
CA LEU A 243 -10.48 -12.37 12.21
C LEU A 243 -10.44 -13.43 13.31
N SER A 244 -11.05 -13.17 14.48
CA SER A 244 -11.15 -14.13 15.59
C SER A 244 -11.91 -15.40 15.18
N LYS A 245 -13.06 -15.25 14.50
CA LYS A 245 -13.89 -16.38 14.05
C LYS A 245 -13.15 -17.31 13.08
N ASN A 246 -12.16 -16.78 12.35
CA ASN A 246 -11.38 -17.54 11.39
C ASN A 246 -9.98 -17.92 11.90
N ASP A 247 -9.72 -17.77 13.21
CA ASP A 247 -8.43 -18.08 13.85
C ASP A 247 -7.24 -17.34 13.23
N VAL A 248 -7.48 -16.14 12.66
CA VAL A 248 -6.42 -15.30 12.09
C VAL A 248 -5.73 -14.52 13.19
N SER A 249 -4.40 -14.61 13.23
CA SER A 249 -3.59 -13.83 14.17
C SER A 249 -3.77 -12.33 13.93
N HIS A 250 -4.20 -11.58 14.95
CA HIS A 250 -4.39 -10.15 14.82
C HIS A 250 -4.17 -9.39 16.13
N GLU A 251 -3.86 -8.12 15.97
CA GLU A 251 -3.83 -7.13 17.05
C GLU A 251 -4.59 -5.90 16.58
N SER A 252 -5.36 -5.29 17.46
CA SER A 252 -6.07 -4.06 17.12
C SER A 252 -6.04 -3.06 18.25
N TYR A 253 -5.85 -1.79 17.90
CA TYR A 253 -5.65 -0.70 18.83
C TYR A 253 -6.51 0.51 18.46
N GLU A 254 -6.72 1.36 19.45
CA GLU A 254 -7.50 2.59 19.32
C GLU A 254 -6.65 3.79 19.75
N PHE A 255 -6.84 4.91 19.08
CA PHE A 255 -6.28 6.18 19.51
C PHE A 255 -7.35 7.24 19.80
N ASN A 256 -6.99 8.19 20.63
CA ASN A 256 -7.85 9.33 20.90
C ASN A 256 -7.71 10.35 19.76
N GLY A 257 -8.64 10.32 18.83
CA GLY A 257 -8.62 11.20 17.66
C GLY A 257 -9.60 10.78 16.59
N GLY A 258 -9.70 11.61 15.55
CA GLY A 258 -10.46 11.39 14.32
C GLY A 258 -9.61 10.76 13.23
N HIS A 259 -10.13 10.82 11.97
CA HIS A 259 -9.62 10.08 10.84
C HIS A 259 -8.14 10.31 10.50
N VAL A 260 -7.61 11.50 10.69
CA VAL A 260 -6.22 11.88 10.35
C VAL A 260 -5.29 12.01 11.57
N ASP A 261 -5.81 11.82 12.78
CA ASP A 261 -5.00 12.06 14.00
C ASP A 261 -4.04 10.90 14.33
N TRP A 262 -4.09 9.80 13.59
CA TRP A 262 -3.16 8.66 13.74
C TRP A 262 -1.71 9.05 13.42
N GLU A 263 -1.50 10.02 12.52
CA GLU A 263 -0.16 10.48 12.12
C GLU A 263 0.45 11.52 13.06
N LYS A 264 -0.30 11.98 14.06
CA LYS A 264 0.12 13.07 14.96
C LYS A 264 0.82 12.57 16.22
N GLY A 265 2.01 13.08 16.50
CA GLY A 265 2.73 12.98 17.76
C GLY A 265 2.71 11.58 18.39
N LYS A 266 2.12 11.44 19.58
CA LYS A 266 2.08 10.18 20.33
C LYS A 266 1.36 9.04 19.62
N ASN A 267 0.34 9.35 18.82
CA ASN A 267 -0.41 8.32 18.08
C ASN A 267 0.48 7.65 17.01
N SER A 268 1.22 8.44 16.24
CA SER A 268 2.16 7.93 15.23
C SER A 268 3.31 7.13 15.88
N THR A 269 3.91 7.65 16.95
CA THR A 269 4.97 6.95 17.67
C THR A 269 4.49 5.60 18.24
N PHE A 270 3.30 5.59 18.84
CA PHE A 270 2.69 4.35 19.34
C PHE A 270 2.47 3.35 18.20
N LEU A 271 1.89 3.79 17.09
CA LEU A 271 1.64 2.95 15.92
C LEU A 271 2.93 2.30 15.42
N ILE A 272 3.99 3.08 15.20
CA ILE A 272 5.28 2.57 14.68
C ILE A 272 5.89 1.53 15.63
N ASN A 273 5.88 1.78 16.94
CA ASN A 273 6.37 0.82 17.94
C ASN A 273 5.52 -0.46 17.98
N THR A 274 4.21 -0.31 17.79
CA THR A 274 3.28 -1.43 17.74
C THR A 274 3.48 -2.27 16.49
N ILE A 275 3.71 -1.65 15.31
CA ILE A 275 4.06 -2.36 14.08
C ILE A 275 5.32 -3.22 14.29
N GLU A 276 6.36 -2.65 14.90
CA GLU A 276 7.60 -3.39 15.20
C GLU A 276 7.34 -4.62 16.09
N SER A 277 6.60 -4.44 17.17
CA SER A 277 6.28 -5.52 18.12
C SER A 277 5.42 -6.61 17.47
N PHE A 278 4.44 -6.22 16.66
CA PHE A 278 3.55 -7.11 15.94
C PHE A 278 4.30 -7.97 14.91
N LEU A 279 5.16 -7.37 14.09
CA LEU A 279 5.92 -8.09 13.09
C LEU A 279 6.91 -9.07 13.72
N LYS A 280 7.58 -8.70 14.82
CA LYS A 280 8.44 -9.64 15.58
C LYS A 280 7.69 -10.87 16.13
N LYS A 281 6.38 -10.76 16.40
CA LYS A 281 5.56 -11.91 16.80
C LYS A 281 5.13 -12.73 15.59
N ALA A 282 4.84 -12.08 14.45
CA ALA A 282 4.48 -12.75 13.20
C ALA A 282 5.64 -13.61 12.66
N ASP A 283 6.89 -13.20 12.87
CA ASP A 283 8.10 -13.94 12.45
C ASP A 283 8.35 -15.24 13.25
N LYS A 284 7.73 -15.39 14.42
CA LYS A 284 7.94 -16.55 15.30
C LYS A 284 6.94 -17.68 15.06
N LYS A 285 5.98 -17.48 14.18
CA LYS A 285 4.95 -18.45 13.79
C LYS A 285 5.25 -19.11 12.48
#